data_5499376d4ed37c8c085c7e03808e1de5
#
_entry.id   5499376d4ed37c8c085c7e03808e1de5
#
_cell.length_a   1.000
_cell.length_b   1.000
_cell.length_c   1.000
_cell.angle_alpha   90.00
_cell.angle_beta   90.00
_cell.angle_gamma   90.00
#
_symmetry.space_group_name_H-M   'P 1'
#
loop_
_entity.id
_entity.type
_entity.pdbx_description
1 polymer ?
#
loop_
_entity_poly.entity_id
_entity_poly.type
_entity_poly.pdbx_seq_one_letter_code
_entity_poly.pdbx_strand_id
1 'polypeptide(L)'
;MSTNEKNITRGGEFIIKETDCENIFSPEDFSEEQLMMKQAVSDFIDKEVMPHRERFENKDYKLTEDTMKKAGDLGFLGVAVPEEYGGMGMGFVSTMLVCETISGAVGSLSTAFGAHTGIGTMPIVLYGNQEQN
;
A
#
# COMPACT_ATOMS: atom_id res chain seq x y z
N MET A 1 6.24 25.71 -12.60
CA MET A 1 7.38 25.62 -11.68
C MET A 1 8.02 24.28 -11.98
N SER A 2 9.29 24.28 -12.40
CA SER A 2 10.01 23.05 -12.75
C SER A 2 10.21 22.23 -11.48
N THR A 3 9.55 21.11 -11.38
CA THR A 3 9.87 20.06 -10.41
C THR A 3 11.25 19.56 -10.77
N ASN A 4 12.22 19.91 -9.94
CA ASN A 4 13.57 19.34 -10.01
C ASN A 4 13.40 17.84 -9.72
N GLU A 5 13.24 17.02 -10.77
CA GLU A 5 13.22 15.57 -10.58
C GLU A 5 14.57 15.16 -10.03
N LYS A 6 14.60 14.84 -8.75
CA LYS A 6 15.76 14.30 -8.05
C LYS A 6 16.22 13.05 -8.82
N ASN A 7 17.47 12.97 -9.22
CA ASN A 7 18.01 11.79 -9.90
C ASN A 7 18.22 10.66 -8.89
N ILE A 8 17.13 10.04 -8.51
CA ILE A 8 17.11 9.04 -7.43
C ILE A 8 17.78 7.74 -7.89
N THR A 9 18.70 7.26 -7.09
CA THR A 9 19.30 5.93 -7.23
C THR A 9 18.23 4.86 -7.05
N ARG A 10 18.07 3.99 -8.05
CA ARG A 10 16.96 3.02 -8.09
C ARG A 10 17.36 1.65 -7.58
N GLY A 11 16.47 1.04 -6.80
CA GLY A 11 16.64 -0.33 -6.32
C GLY A 11 17.96 -0.57 -5.60
N GLY A 12 18.70 -1.59 -6.00
CA GLY A 12 19.99 -1.94 -5.41
C GLY A 12 21.21 -1.24 -6.04
N GLU A 13 21.03 -0.23 -6.88
CA GLU A 13 22.16 0.45 -7.55
C GLU A 13 23.18 1.00 -6.57
N PHE A 14 22.76 1.40 -5.37
CA PHE A 14 23.65 1.88 -4.30
C PHE A 14 24.69 0.84 -3.84
N ILE A 15 24.49 -0.44 -4.16
CA ILE A 15 25.44 -1.53 -3.84
C ILE A 15 26.63 -1.51 -4.80
N ILE A 16 26.43 -1.06 -6.04
CA ILE A 16 27.39 -1.16 -7.15
C ILE A 16 27.81 0.21 -7.71
N LYS A 17 27.17 1.28 -7.30
CA LYS A 17 27.46 2.65 -7.73
C LYS A 17 27.81 3.52 -6.52
N GLU A 18 28.77 4.40 -6.73
CA GLU A 18 28.98 5.51 -5.80
C GLU A 18 27.75 6.41 -5.82
N THR A 19 27.16 6.65 -4.66
CA THR A 19 25.87 7.33 -4.55
C THR A 19 25.94 8.41 -3.47
N ASP A 20 25.60 9.63 -3.83
CA ASP A 20 25.44 10.72 -2.88
C ASP A 20 24.16 10.54 -2.07
N CYS A 21 24.18 10.91 -0.79
CA CYS A 21 23.02 10.83 0.10
C CYS A 21 21.80 11.61 -0.44
N GLU A 22 22.04 12.68 -1.20
CA GLU A 22 20.99 13.48 -1.82
C GLU A 22 20.21 12.73 -2.91
N ASN A 23 20.79 11.65 -3.46
CA ASN A 23 20.16 10.82 -4.50
C ASN A 23 19.48 9.58 -3.95
N ILE A 24 19.37 9.43 -2.64
CA ILE A 24 18.65 8.34 -1.98
C ILE A 24 17.23 8.83 -1.65
N PHE A 25 16.23 8.02 -2.00
CA PHE A 25 14.86 8.27 -1.60
C PHE A 25 14.69 7.91 -0.11
N SER A 26 14.15 8.83 0.66
CA SER A 26 13.96 8.70 2.10
C SER A 26 12.54 9.13 2.51
N PRO A 27 12.09 8.88 3.74
CA PRO A 27 10.75 9.28 4.20
C PRO A 27 10.48 10.78 4.08
N GLU A 28 11.51 11.63 4.08
CA GLU A 28 11.41 13.07 3.89
C GLU A 28 11.04 13.46 2.44
N ASP A 29 11.19 12.53 1.50
CA ASP A 29 10.86 12.72 0.08
C ASP A 29 9.40 12.31 -0.24
N PHE A 30 8.62 11.84 0.74
CA PHE A 30 7.22 11.50 0.49
C PHE A 30 6.42 12.73 0.09
N SER A 31 5.58 12.57 -0.93
CA SER A 31 4.65 13.62 -1.35
C SER A 31 3.56 13.85 -0.29
N GLU A 32 2.93 15.03 -0.35
CA GLU A 32 1.78 15.34 0.51
C GLU A 32 0.67 14.30 0.35
N GLU A 33 0.42 13.83 -0.87
CA GLU A 33 -0.58 12.81 -1.16
C GLU A 33 -0.23 11.46 -0.50
N GLN A 34 1.05 11.06 -0.54
CA GLN A 34 1.53 9.85 0.13
C GLN A 34 1.39 9.95 1.65
N LEU A 35 1.71 11.11 2.22
CA LEU A 35 1.53 11.35 3.66
C LEU A 35 0.06 11.37 4.07
N MET A 36 -0.83 11.95 3.25
CA MET A 36 -2.27 11.90 3.48
C MET A 36 -2.81 10.47 3.42
N MET A 37 -2.36 9.67 2.46
CA MET A 37 -2.71 8.25 2.36
C MET A 37 -2.25 7.49 3.62
N LYS A 38 -1.01 7.67 4.03
CA LYS A 38 -0.49 7.05 5.27
C LYS A 38 -1.35 7.40 6.48
N GLN A 39 -1.73 8.68 6.62
CA GLN A 39 -2.57 9.12 7.72
C GLN A 39 -3.96 8.49 7.66
N ALA A 40 -4.59 8.45 6.49
CA ALA A 40 -5.91 7.83 6.32
C ALA A 40 -5.91 6.34 6.69
N VAL A 41 -4.84 5.61 6.31
CA VAL A 41 -4.69 4.20 6.70
C VAL A 41 -4.44 4.06 8.20
N SER A 42 -3.66 4.95 8.81
CA SER A 42 -3.43 4.95 10.25
C SER A 42 -4.73 5.16 11.03
N ASP A 43 -5.53 6.14 10.62
CA ASP A 43 -6.83 6.42 11.23
C ASP A 43 -7.79 5.23 11.09
N PHE A 44 -7.80 4.57 9.94
CA PHE A 44 -8.56 3.35 9.71
C PHE A 44 -8.13 2.22 10.65
N ILE A 45 -6.82 2.01 10.79
CA ILE A 45 -6.26 0.98 11.69
C ILE A 45 -6.67 1.26 13.14
N ASP A 46 -6.50 2.48 13.60
CA ASP A 46 -6.83 2.85 14.99
C ASP A 46 -8.31 2.69 15.30
N LYS A 47 -9.17 2.95 14.33
CA LYS A 47 -10.63 2.89 14.50
C LYS A 47 -11.22 1.50 14.30
N GLU A 48 -10.81 0.80 13.26
CA GLU A 48 -11.48 -0.41 12.79
C GLU A 48 -10.72 -1.71 13.16
N VAL A 49 -9.42 -1.63 13.46
CA VAL A 49 -8.57 -2.80 13.67
C VAL A 49 -8.12 -2.91 15.12
N MET A 50 -7.48 -1.89 15.66
CA MET A 50 -6.87 -1.95 17.00
C MET A 50 -7.86 -2.30 18.13
N PRO A 51 -9.12 -1.78 18.15
CA PRO A 51 -10.09 -2.16 19.17
C PRO A 51 -10.50 -3.63 19.13
N HIS A 52 -10.22 -4.31 18.03
CA HIS A 52 -10.61 -5.71 17.79
C HIS A 52 -9.43 -6.66 17.67
N ARG A 53 -8.23 -6.24 18.05
CA ARG A 53 -6.98 -7.00 17.87
C ARG A 53 -7.08 -8.44 18.35
N GLU A 54 -7.62 -8.68 19.55
CA GLU A 54 -7.78 -10.04 20.11
C GLU A 54 -8.67 -10.94 19.24
N ARG A 55 -9.69 -10.37 18.61
CA ARG A 55 -10.57 -11.13 17.70
C ARG A 55 -9.84 -11.57 16.45
N PHE A 56 -8.99 -10.71 15.88
CA PHE A 56 -8.12 -11.09 14.75
C PHE A 56 -7.15 -12.21 15.13
N GLU A 57 -6.51 -12.11 16.31
CA GLU A 57 -5.60 -13.13 16.82
C GLU A 57 -6.33 -14.48 17.05
N ASN A 58 -7.60 -14.44 17.45
CA ASN A 58 -8.46 -15.62 17.61
C ASN A 58 -9.10 -16.09 16.31
N LYS A 59 -8.64 -15.61 15.14
CA LYS A 59 -9.07 -16.03 13.81
C LYS A 59 -10.55 -15.79 13.54
N ASP A 60 -11.08 -14.63 13.94
CA ASP A 60 -12.42 -14.21 13.54
C ASP A 60 -12.41 -13.83 12.04
N TYR A 61 -12.65 -14.83 11.20
CA TYR A 61 -12.62 -14.67 9.75
C TYR A 61 -13.70 -13.71 9.24
N LYS A 62 -14.84 -13.64 9.92
CA LYS A 62 -15.91 -12.71 9.53
C LYS A 62 -15.49 -11.27 9.76
N LEU A 63 -14.84 -11.00 10.88
CA LEU A 63 -14.27 -9.68 11.16
C LEU A 63 -13.21 -9.30 10.10
N THR A 64 -12.34 -10.26 9.74
CA THR A 64 -11.31 -10.03 8.71
C THR A 64 -11.95 -9.67 7.37
N GLU A 65 -12.96 -10.43 6.93
CA GLU A 65 -13.70 -10.17 5.71
C GLU A 65 -14.36 -8.78 5.71
N ASP A 66 -15.06 -8.43 6.79
CA ASP A 66 -15.76 -7.15 6.91
C ASP A 66 -14.76 -5.97 6.94
N THR A 67 -13.60 -6.15 7.58
CA THR A 67 -12.53 -5.14 7.61
C THR A 67 -11.88 -4.97 6.23
N MET A 68 -11.65 -6.06 5.51
CA MET A 68 -11.14 -6.00 4.13
C MET A 68 -12.13 -5.30 3.19
N LYS A 69 -13.43 -5.53 3.33
CA LYS A 69 -14.46 -4.78 2.56
C LYS A 69 -14.40 -3.30 2.83
N LYS A 70 -14.33 -2.89 4.11
CA LYS A 70 -14.18 -1.48 4.48
C LYS A 70 -12.89 -0.86 3.92
N ALA A 71 -11.78 -1.59 3.93
CA ALA A 71 -10.54 -1.14 3.31
C ALA A 71 -10.69 -0.95 1.79
N GLY A 72 -11.45 -1.83 1.13
CA GLY A 72 -11.83 -1.72 -0.27
C GLY A 72 -12.69 -0.49 -0.56
N ASP A 73 -13.72 -0.26 0.25
CA ASP A 73 -14.61 0.92 0.12
C ASP A 73 -13.85 2.25 0.27
N LEU A 74 -12.74 2.25 1.02
CA LEU A 74 -11.83 3.39 1.16
C LEU A 74 -10.75 3.45 0.06
N GLY A 75 -10.73 2.49 -0.86
CA GLY A 75 -9.78 2.42 -1.97
C GLY A 75 -8.42 1.81 -1.63
N PHE A 76 -8.16 1.44 -0.38
CA PHE A 76 -6.84 0.95 0.05
C PHE A 76 -6.41 -0.34 -0.65
N LEU A 77 -7.35 -1.14 -1.14
CA LEU A 77 -7.07 -2.36 -1.91
C LEU A 77 -6.67 -2.09 -3.36
N GLY A 78 -6.99 -0.90 -3.88
CA GLY A 78 -6.75 -0.50 -5.27
C GLY A 78 -5.66 0.56 -5.45
N VAL A 79 -4.79 0.78 -4.47
CA VAL A 79 -3.78 1.86 -4.52
C VAL A 79 -2.87 1.76 -5.75
N ALA A 80 -2.37 0.57 -6.10
CA ALA A 80 -1.53 0.34 -7.26
C ALA A 80 -2.30 0.04 -8.55
N VAL A 81 -3.60 -0.16 -8.47
CA VAL A 81 -4.44 -0.46 -9.64
C VAL A 81 -4.61 0.82 -10.46
N PRO A 82 -4.44 0.78 -11.79
CA PRO A 82 -4.67 1.94 -12.67
C PRO A 82 -6.09 2.49 -12.53
N GLU A 83 -6.24 3.80 -12.73
CA GLU A 83 -7.54 4.48 -12.67
C GLU A 83 -8.55 3.94 -13.69
N GLU A 84 -8.07 3.51 -14.86
CA GLU A 84 -8.89 2.90 -15.91
C GLU A 84 -9.58 1.60 -15.46
N TYR A 85 -9.05 0.93 -14.42
CA TYR A 85 -9.63 -0.24 -13.80
C TYR A 85 -10.27 0.06 -12.42
N GLY A 86 -10.51 1.34 -12.14
CA GLY A 86 -11.17 1.78 -10.91
C GLY A 86 -10.26 1.87 -9.68
N GLY A 87 -8.95 1.80 -9.86
CA GLY A 87 -7.95 2.00 -8.81
C GLY A 87 -7.56 3.45 -8.61
N MET A 88 -6.57 3.68 -7.74
CA MET A 88 -6.05 5.02 -7.45
C MET A 88 -4.86 5.42 -8.35
N GLY A 89 -4.27 4.52 -9.10
CA GLY A 89 -3.12 4.80 -9.97
C GLY A 89 -1.86 5.26 -9.26
N MET A 90 -1.80 5.12 -7.93
CA MET A 90 -0.64 5.52 -7.15
C MET A 90 0.50 4.51 -7.31
N GLY A 91 1.72 5.00 -7.34
CA GLY A 91 2.89 4.16 -7.57
C GLY A 91 3.20 3.18 -6.43
N PHE A 92 4.22 2.35 -6.66
CA PHE A 92 4.64 1.28 -5.75
C PHE A 92 5.01 1.78 -4.34
N VAL A 93 5.59 2.97 -4.23
CA VAL A 93 5.93 3.59 -2.93
C VAL A 93 4.69 3.79 -2.07
N SER A 94 3.59 4.30 -2.66
CA SER A 94 2.33 4.49 -1.96
C SER A 94 1.74 3.16 -1.48
N THR A 95 1.81 2.13 -2.32
CA THR A 95 1.39 0.77 -1.95
C THR A 95 2.19 0.24 -0.77
N MET A 96 3.51 0.46 -0.75
CA MET A 96 4.37 0.01 0.35
C MET A 96 4.08 0.78 1.64
N LEU A 97 3.78 2.08 1.58
CA LEU A 97 3.36 2.85 2.74
C LEU A 97 2.07 2.31 3.37
N VAL A 98 1.08 1.95 2.54
CA VAL A 98 -0.17 1.33 3.02
C VAL A 98 0.12 -0.03 3.64
N CYS A 99 0.90 -0.87 2.97
CA CYS A 99 1.29 -2.19 3.49
C CYS A 99 2.05 -2.09 4.82
N GLU A 100 3.01 -1.18 4.93
CA GLU A 100 3.78 -0.95 6.16
C GLU A 100 2.85 -0.58 7.31
N THR A 101 1.95 0.37 7.08
CA THR A 101 1.01 0.87 8.11
C THR A 101 0.09 -0.24 8.59
N ILE A 102 -0.51 -1.02 7.69
CA ILE A 102 -1.39 -2.15 8.03
C ILE A 102 -0.59 -3.25 8.75
N SER A 103 0.64 -3.52 8.32
CA SER A 103 1.49 -4.58 8.87
C SER A 103 1.91 -4.31 10.31
N GLY A 104 1.99 -3.06 10.70
CA GLY A 104 2.31 -2.66 12.08
C GLY A 104 1.20 -2.97 13.10
N ALA A 105 -0.03 -3.28 12.65
CA ALA A 105 -1.19 -3.47 13.52
C ALA A 105 -1.43 -4.95 13.89
N VAL A 106 -1.82 -5.77 12.91
CA VAL A 106 -2.21 -7.18 13.10
C VAL A 106 -1.70 -8.03 11.95
N GLY A 107 -0.89 -9.05 12.24
CA GLY A 107 -0.22 -9.88 11.23
C GLY A 107 -1.18 -10.65 10.33
N SER A 108 -2.29 -11.14 10.85
CA SER A 108 -3.29 -11.87 10.05
C SER A 108 -3.99 -10.97 9.03
N LEU A 109 -4.36 -9.76 9.41
CA LEU A 109 -4.93 -8.76 8.49
C LEU A 109 -3.90 -8.32 7.45
N SER A 110 -2.66 -8.08 7.87
CA SER A 110 -1.54 -7.75 6.97
C SER A 110 -1.35 -8.80 5.88
N THR A 111 -1.38 -10.09 6.27
CA THR A 111 -1.24 -11.19 5.32
C THR A 111 -2.42 -11.23 4.33
N ALA A 112 -3.65 -11.06 4.81
CA ALA A 112 -4.83 -11.02 3.95
C ALA A 112 -4.78 -9.84 2.96
N PHE A 113 -4.39 -8.66 3.45
CA PHE A 113 -4.24 -7.45 2.65
C PHE A 113 -3.15 -7.62 1.57
N GLY A 114 -1.94 -8.05 1.96
CA GLY A 114 -0.83 -8.24 1.04
C GLY A 114 -1.08 -9.33 0.00
N ALA A 115 -1.73 -10.43 0.38
CA ALA A 115 -2.13 -11.47 -0.55
C ALA A 115 -3.17 -10.95 -1.57
N HIS A 116 -4.14 -10.17 -1.12
CA HIS A 116 -5.15 -9.59 -2.01
C HIS A 116 -4.53 -8.58 -2.98
N THR A 117 -3.84 -7.58 -2.47
CA THR A 117 -3.31 -6.46 -3.29
C THR A 117 -2.13 -6.87 -4.17
N GLY A 118 -1.28 -7.79 -3.69
CA GLY A 118 -0.11 -8.26 -4.42
C GLY A 118 -0.43 -9.43 -5.35
N ILE A 119 -0.38 -10.65 -4.80
CA ILE A 119 -0.48 -11.89 -5.59
C ILE A 119 -1.89 -12.17 -6.15
N GLY A 120 -2.91 -11.56 -5.58
CA GLY A 120 -4.29 -11.68 -6.09
C GLY A 120 -4.57 -10.70 -7.24
N THR A 121 -4.45 -9.41 -6.99
CA THR A 121 -4.88 -8.34 -7.90
C THR A 121 -3.86 -8.05 -9.00
N MET A 122 -2.58 -7.89 -8.64
CA MET A 122 -1.57 -7.43 -9.61
C MET A 122 -1.35 -8.35 -10.81
N PRO A 123 -1.39 -9.69 -10.72
CA PRO A 123 -1.31 -10.55 -11.89
C PRO A 123 -2.46 -10.32 -12.88
N ILE A 124 -3.67 -10.02 -12.40
CA ILE A 124 -4.82 -9.72 -13.25
C ILE A 124 -4.58 -8.38 -13.95
N VAL A 125 -4.20 -7.35 -13.20
CA VAL A 125 -3.89 -6.00 -13.75
C VAL A 125 -2.81 -6.06 -14.84
N LEU A 126 -1.76 -6.86 -14.64
CA LEU A 126 -0.60 -6.91 -15.54
C LEU A 126 -0.80 -7.83 -16.74
N TYR A 127 -1.57 -8.89 -16.61
CA TYR A 127 -1.66 -9.97 -17.62
C TYR A 127 -3.09 -10.36 -17.96
N GLY A 128 -4.09 -9.79 -17.29
CA GLY A 128 -5.49 -10.01 -17.58
C GLY A 128 -5.91 -9.41 -18.92
N ASN A 129 -6.98 -9.95 -19.50
CA ASN A 129 -7.63 -9.36 -20.65
C ASN A 129 -8.74 -8.39 -20.20
N GLN A 130 -9.39 -7.71 -21.16
CA GLN A 130 -10.45 -6.73 -20.86
C GLN A 130 -11.66 -7.27 -20.11
N GLU A 131 -11.92 -8.58 -20.16
CA GLU A 131 -13.02 -9.20 -19.40
C GLU A 131 -12.60 -9.55 -17.95
N GLN A 132 -11.30 -9.63 -17.69
CA GLN A 132 -10.74 -10.00 -16.39
C GLN A 132 -10.38 -8.78 -15.55
N ASN A 133 -10.08 -7.65 -16.19
CA ASN A 133 -9.82 -6.36 -15.58
C ASN A 133 -11.14 -5.55 -15.52
#